data_12f460f8a533226d993ebcc01fa42512
#
_entry.id   12f460f8a533226d993ebcc01fa42512
#
_cell.length_a   1.000
_cell.length_b   1.000
_cell.length_c   1.000
_cell.angle_alpha   90.00
_cell.angle_beta   90.00
_cell.angle_gamma   90.00
#
_symmetry.space_group_name_H-M   'P 1'
#
loop_
_entity.id
_entity.type
_entity.pdbx_description
1 polymer ?
#
loop_
_entity_poly.entity_id
_entity_poly.type
_entity_poly.pdbx_seq_one_letter_code
_entity_poly.pdbx_strand_id
1 'polypeptide(L)'
;MKTILFVCTGNVCRSPMAEGIFRQFIRERGDYRAVSAGLGAADGQPPTPHAVAALKELDIDISGLRSQALTAELVSQADYIFGMTLGHVETIATLYPPAREKTFLLREFDEQLGPGEKDIRDPIGGSYAIYVDCRDQIKRGITSLLRFIESGATEPRTSDFEGHQKKGTFMEKRIMPADYRLQAVDPEVAAAIKQEVRRQQENIELIASENFTSPAVMEAQGSVLTNKYAEGYPRKRWYGGCENVDVIEQLAIERARKLFGAEHANVQPHSGSQANMAVYFAFLKPGDKLLTMDLT
;
A
#
# COMPACT_ATOMS: atom_id res chain seq x y z
N MET A 1 14.92 24.19 15.45
CA MET A 1 14.59 24.24 14.00
C MET A 1 14.20 22.83 13.58
N LYS A 2 12.96 22.61 13.13
CA LYS A 2 12.46 21.30 12.70
C LYS A 2 12.81 21.05 11.22
N THR A 3 13.31 19.87 10.92
CA THR A 3 13.66 19.45 9.55
C THR A 3 12.56 18.65 8.92
N ILE A 4 12.03 19.13 7.79
CA ILE A 4 11.00 18.46 6.98
C ILE A 4 11.67 17.85 5.75
N LEU A 5 11.56 16.54 5.58
CA LEU A 5 12.18 15.81 4.47
C LEU A 5 11.08 15.30 3.49
N PHE A 6 11.17 15.74 2.24
CA PHE A 6 10.28 15.29 1.17
C PHE A 6 10.95 14.20 0.33
N VAL A 7 10.26 13.08 0.12
CA VAL A 7 10.84 11.91 -0.56
C VAL A 7 9.99 11.47 -1.75
N CYS A 8 10.62 11.28 -2.90
CA CYS A 8 10.06 10.62 -4.07
C CYS A 8 11.04 9.57 -4.61
N THR A 9 10.84 9.05 -5.80
CA THR A 9 11.73 8.04 -6.39
C THR A 9 13.07 8.65 -6.79
N GLY A 10 13.09 9.62 -7.72
CA GLY A 10 14.32 10.13 -8.37
C GLY A 10 14.81 11.47 -7.87
N ASN A 11 14.10 12.18 -6.99
CA ASN A 11 14.44 13.51 -6.48
C ASN A 11 14.68 14.58 -7.57
N VAL A 12 13.99 14.46 -8.71
CA VAL A 12 14.11 15.40 -9.83
C VAL A 12 12.78 16.08 -10.23
N CYS A 13 11.64 15.62 -9.71
CA CYS A 13 10.32 16.18 -10.02
C CYS A 13 9.55 16.54 -8.75
N ARG A 14 8.87 15.56 -8.14
CA ARG A 14 7.90 15.77 -7.04
C ARG A 14 8.53 16.34 -5.77
N SER A 15 9.53 15.68 -5.22
CA SER A 15 10.12 16.11 -3.94
C SER A 15 10.89 17.45 -4.03
N PRO A 16 11.60 17.80 -5.14
CA PRO A 16 12.14 19.16 -5.29
C PRO A 16 11.04 20.23 -5.39
N MET A 17 9.93 19.95 -6.09
CA MET A 17 8.79 20.86 -6.11
C MET A 17 8.19 21.05 -4.71
N ALA A 18 8.05 19.97 -3.93
CA ALA A 18 7.56 20.04 -2.56
C ALA A 18 8.49 20.86 -1.66
N GLU A 19 9.79 20.66 -1.77
CA GLU A 19 10.80 21.43 -1.05
C GLU A 19 10.72 22.92 -1.38
N GLY A 20 10.64 23.27 -2.67
CA GLY A 20 10.52 24.66 -3.13
C GLY A 20 9.26 25.34 -2.62
N ILE A 21 8.11 24.68 -2.74
CA ILE A 21 6.83 25.19 -2.25
C ILE A 21 6.85 25.36 -0.72
N PHE A 22 7.34 24.37 0.01
CA PHE A 22 7.41 24.46 1.47
C PHE A 22 8.34 25.58 1.93
N ARG A 23 9.52 25.77 1.30
CA ARG A 23 10.44 26.87 1.56
C ARG A 23 9.77 28.23 1.38
N GLN A 24 8.92 28.39 0.36
CA GLN A 24 8.16 29.62 0.15
C GLN A 24 7.20 29.91 1.30
N PHE A 25 6.49 28.88 1.80
CA PHE A 25 5.56 29.01 2.92
C PHE A 25 6.25 29.36 4.25
N ILE A 26 7.48 28.87 4.45
CA ILE A 26 8.24 29.09 5.68
C ILE A 26 9.23 30.24 5.59
N ARG A 27 9.22 31.03 4.52
CA ARG A 27 10.23 32.06 4.23
C ARG A 27 10.46 33.03 5.38
N GLU A 28 9.41 33.37 6.11
CA GLU A 28 9.45 34.28 7.26
C GLU A 28 9.56 33.57 8.61
N ARG A 29 9.72 32.24 8.61
CA ARG A 29 9.77 31.35 9.78
C ARG A 29 11.16 30.77 9.93
N GLY A 30 11.83 31.07 11.03
CA GLY A 30 13.16 30.54 11.34
C GLY A 30 13.17 29.17 12.03
N ASP A 31 12.01 28.58 12.24
CA ASP A 31 11.82 27.36 13.01
C ASP A 31 11.79 26.06 12.18
N TYR A 32 11.76 26.17 10.84
CA TYR A 32 11.72 25.02 9.92
C TYR A 32 12.85 25.05 8.89
N ARG A 33 13.26 23.85 8.47
CA ARG A 33 14.16 23.59 7.34
C ARG A 33 13.53 22.55 6.42
N ALA A 34 13.52 22.80 5.11
CA ALA A 34 13.09 21.85 4.11
C ALA A 34 14.27 21.22 3.38
N VAL A 35 14.18 19.91 3.16
CA VAL A 35 15.15 19.09 2.41
C VAL A 35 14.37 18.09 1.54
N SER A 36 14.90 17.70 0.39
CA SER A 36 14.33 16.61 -0.40
C SER A 36 15.36 15.54 -0.77
N ALA A 37 14.90 14.32 -0.93
CA ALA A 37 15.72 13.16 -1.33
C ALA A 37 14.92 12.18 -2.19
N GLY A 38 15.60 11.20 -2.79
CA GLY A 38 14.96 10.13 -3.56
C GLY A 38 15.39 8.75 -3.12
N LEU A 39 14.45 7.79 -3.17
CA LEU A 39 14.72 6.40 -2.83
C LEU A 39 15.71 5.73 -3.81
N GLY A 40 15.70 6.15 -5.08
CA GLY A 40 16.60 5.69 -6.13
C GLY A 40 17.21 6.86 -6.91
N ALA A 41 17.50 7.97 -6.22
CA ALA A 41 18.10 9.14 -6.88
C ALA A 41 19.56 8.89 -7.24
N ALA A 42 19.95 9.32 -8.45
CA ALA A 42 21.35 9.58 -8.77
C ALA A 42 21.70 10.99 -8.25
N ASP A 43 22.80 11.13 -7.52
CA ASP A 43 23.18 12.42 -6.94
C ASP A 43 23.55 13.47 -7.98
N GLY A 44 23.30 14.73 -7.66
CA GLY A 44 23.76 15.88 -8.43
C GLY A 44 22.92 16.23 -9.67
N GLN A 45 21.83 15.52 -9.96
CA GLN A 45 20.96 15.84 -11.11
C GLN A 45 20.12 17.09 -10.84
N PRO A 46 19.95 18.00 -11.81
CA PRO A 46 19.04 19.13 -11.67
C PRO A 46 17.58 18.65 -11.69
N PRO A 47 16.65 19.44 -11.13
CA PRO A 47 15.22 19.21 -11.35
C PRO A 47 14.87 19.25 -12.83
N THR A 48 13.85 18.48 -13.24
CA THR A 48 13.41 18.45 -14.63
C THR A 48 12.97 19.85 -15.10
N PRO A 49 13.19 20.19 -16.39
CA PRO A 49 12.80 21.51 -16.93
C PRO A 49 11.34 21.86 -16.69
N HIS A 50 10.43 20.90 -16.79
CA HIS A 50 9.00 21.10 -16.51
C HIS A 50 8.72 21.36 -15.03
N ALA A 51 9.45 20.73 -14.10
CA ALA A 51 9.30 21.00 -12.67
C ALA A 51 9.76 22.44 -12.34
N VAL A 52 10.89 22.88 -12.89
CA VAL A 52 11.39 24.26 -12.76
C VAL A 52 10.39 25.25 -13.33
N ALA A 53 9.90 25.01 -14.57
CA ALA A 53 8.95 25.90 -15.23
C ALA A 53 7.61 25.99 -14.47
N ALA A 54 7.09 24.87 -13.98
CA ALA A 54 5.84 24.84 -13.21
C ALA A 54 5.93 25.65 -11.91
N LEU A 55 7.08 25.62 -11.20
CA LEU A 55 7.26 26.41 -9.99
C LEU A 55 7.55 27.87 -10.26
N LYS A 56 8.16 28.18 -11.40
CA LYS A 56 8.43 29.56 -11.79
C LYS A 56 7.13 30.36 -12.00
N GLU A 57 6.02 29.73 -12.37
CA GLU A 57 4.69 30.37 -12.40
C GLU A 57 4.21 30.85 -11.01
N LEU A 58 4.79 30.31 -9.93
CA LEU A 58 4.51 30.68 -8.55
C LEU A 58 5.63 31.55 -7.93
N ASP A 59 6.51 32.10 -8.76
CA ASP A 59 7.70 32.85 -8.35
C ASP A 59 8.65 32.04 -7.43
N ILE A 60 8.71 30.72 -7.62
CA ILE A 60 9.58 29.81 -6.89
C ILE A 60 10.65 29.27 -7.81
N ASP A 61 11.92 29.53 -7.50
CA ASP A 61 13.07 29.00 -8.22
C ASP A 61 13.66 27.77 -7.50
N ILE A 62 13.64 26.63 -8.19
CA ILE A 62 14.28 25.39 -7.75
C ILE A 62 15.45 24.95 -8.63
N SER A 63 15.88 25.79 -9.59
CA SER A 63 16.93 25.43 -10.54
C SER A 63 18.29 25.14 -9.88
N GLY A 64 18.52 25.71 -8.69
CA GLY A 64 19.71 25.49 -7.88
C GLY A 64 19.70 24.17 -7.08
N LEU A 65 18.57 23.48 -6.96
CA LEU A 65 18.50 22.20 -6.24
C LEU A 65 19.25 21.09 -7.01
N ARG A 66 19.75 20.12 -6.28
CA ARG A 66 20.38 18.93 -6.83
C ARG A 66 19.82 17.71 -6.15
N SER A 67 19.58 16.67 -6.93
CA SER A 67 19.10 15.38 -6.42
C SER A 67 20.14 14.75 -5.48
N GLN A 68 19.64 14.08 -4.46
CA GLN A 68 20.43 13.27 -3.54
C GLN A 68 19.68 12.00 -3.15
N ALA A 69 20.43 10.93 -2.93
CA ALA A 69 19.88 9.67 -2.45
C ALA A 69 19.37 9.82 -0.99
N LEU A 70 18.32 9.09 -0.65
CA LEU A 70 17.85 9.00 0.74
C LEU A 70 18.86 8.19 1.55
N THR A 71 19.41 8.79 2.60
CA THR A 71 20.38 8.16 3.50
C THR A 71 19.86 8.04 4.92
N ALA A 72 20.42 7.10 5.69
CA ALA A 72 20.10 6.96 7.11
C ALA A 72 20.34 8.25 7.91
N GLU A 73 21.34 9.03 7.50
CA GLU A 73 21.65 10.33 8.13
C GLU A 73 20.54 11.35 7.90
N LEU A 74 20.07 11.53 6.64
CA LEU A 74 18.95 12.41 6.33
C LEU A 74 17.68 11.99 7.06
N VAL A 75 17.42 10.68 7.11
CA VAL A 75 16.27 10.12 7.83
C VAL A 75 16.37 10.40 9.33
N SER A 76 17.56 10.26 9.94
CA SER A 76 17.75 10.50 11.38
C SER A 76 17.58 11.98 11.74
N GLN A 77 18.07 12.88 10.90
CA GLN A 77 18.01 14.33 11.09
C GLN A 77 16.62 14.94 10.84
N ALA A 78 15.75 14.23 10.13
CA ALA A 78 14.39 14.71 9.86
C ALA A 78 13.49 14.56 11.09
N ASP A 79 12.73 15.61 11.41
CA ASP A 79 11.65 15.55 12.39
C ASP A 79 10.38 14.96 11.78
N TYR A 80 10.12 15.26 10.49
CA TYR A 80 9.02 14.72 9.71
C TYR A 80 9.49 14.33 8.30
N ILE A 81 8.97 13.22 7.78
CA ILE A 81 9.28 12.72 6.44
C ILE A 81 7.98 12.56 5.65
N PHE A 82 7.93 13.11 4.44
CA PHE A 82 6.75 13.07 3.58
C PHE A 82 7.03 12.37 2.26
N GLY A 83 6.42 11.20 2.07
CA GLY A 83 6.41 10.49 0.79
C GLY A 83 5.35 11.04 -0.17
N MET A 84 5.64 11.00 -1.46
CA MET A 84 4.70 11.42 -2.52
C MET A 84 3.62 10.38 -2.80
N THR A 85 3.87 9.13 -2.47
CA THR A 85 2.93 8.00 -2.61
C THR A 85 3.03 7.10 -1.39
N LEU A 86 1.99 6.28 -1.18
CA LEU A 86 2.01 5.27 -0.12
C LEU A 86 3.22 4.34 -0.24
N GLY A 87 3.59 3.94 -1.47
CA GLY A 87 4.76 3.11 -1.72
C GLY A 87 6.08 3.74 -1.24
N HIS A 88 6.24 5.07 -1.33
CA HIS A 88 7.42 5.76 -0.76
C HIS A 88 7.43 5.67 0.76
N VAL A 89 6.28 5.89 1.41
CA VAL A 89 6.13 5.81 2.87
C VAL A 89 6.46 4.41 3.38
N GLU A 90 5.92 3.38 2.75
CA GLU A 90 6.16 1.97 3.09
C GLU A 90 7.63 1.58 2.90
N THR A 91 8.24 2.02 1.79
CA THR A 91 9.67 1.77 1.53
C THR A 91 10.55 2.40 2.60
N ILE A 92 10.28 3.65 2.98
CA ILE A 92 11.02 4.34 4.06
C ILE A 92 10.84 3.61 5.39
N ALA A 93 9.60 3.24 5.74
CA ALA A 93 9.30 2.52 6.98
C ALA A 93 9.95 1.11 7.03
N THR A 94 10.20 0.50 5.88
CA THR A 94 10.87 -0.79 5.75
C THR A 94 12.39 -0.64 5.85
N LEU A 95 12.97 0.30 5.12
CA LEU A 95 14.42 0.53 5.12
C LEU A 95 14.91 1.17 6.42
N TYR A 96 14.08 2.00 7.04
CA TYR A 96 14.41 2.75 8.26
C TYR A 96 13.30 2.60 9.32
N PRO A 97 13.14 1.42 9.96
CA PRO A 97 12.06 1.16 10.90
C PRO A 97 11.85 2.20 12.00
N PRO A 98 12.92 2.82 12.57
CA PRO A 98 12.76 3.88 13.57
C PRO A 98 12.09 5.16 13.03
N ALA A 99 12.08 5.37 11.72
CA ALA A 99 11.47 6.55 11.11
C ALA A 99 9.96 6.40 10.84
N ARG A 100 9.39 5.24 11.10
CA ARG A 100 7.98 4.93 10.80
C ARG A 100 7.00 5.94 11.41
N GLU A 101 7.20 6.31 12.66
CA GLU A 101 6.30 7.22 13.39
C GLU A 101 6.35 8.67 12.90
N LYS A 102 7.41 9.05 12.18
CA LYS A 102 7.60 10.38 11.63
C LYS A 102 7.48 10.45 10.10
N THR A 103 7.05 9.35 9.46
CA THR A 103 6.89 9.25 8.00
C THR A 103 5.44 9.21 7.61
N PHE A 104 5.01 10.16 6.77
CA PHE A 104 3.63 10.40 6.37
C PHE A 104 3.52 10.52 4.85
N LEU A 105 2.31 10.36 4.34
CA LEU A 105 1.98 10.72 2.96
C LEU A 105 1.75 12.23 2.87
N LEU A 106 2.30 12.92 1.88
CA LEU A 106 2.21 14.39 1.78
C LEU A 106 0.77 14.91 1.82
N ARG A 107 -0.18 14.19 1.20
CA ARG A 107 -1.60 14.54 1.17
C ARG A 107 -2.42 13.82 2.26
N GLU A 108 -1.78 13.26 3.27
CA GLU A 108 -2.46 12.53 4.35
C GLU A 108 -3.46 13.40 5.11
N PHE A 109 -3.13 14.68 5.28
CA PHE A 109 -3.90 15.66 6.05
C PHE A 109 -4.94 16.42 5.20
N ASP A 110 -5.11 16.08 3.94
CA ASP A 110 -6.15 16.65 3.06
C ASP A 110 -7.48 15.92 3.28
N GLU A 111 -8.35 16.52 4.09
CA GLU A 111 -9.65 15.97 4.48
C GLU A 111 -10.66 15.87 3.32
N GLN A 112 -10.39 16.55 2.19
CA GLN A 112 -11.24 16.52 1.00
C GLN A 112 -11.01 15.31 0.11
N LEU A 113 -9.98 14.50 0.43
CA LEU A 113 -9.58 13.36 -0.39
C LEU A 113 -9.88 12.04 0.30
N GLY A 114 -10.45 11.13 -0.49
CA GLY A 114 -10.57 9.73 -0.10
C GLY A 114 -9.18 9.06 0.04
N PRO A 115 -9.09 7.95 0.79
CA PRO A 115 -7.81 7.27 1.06
C PRO A 115 -7.03 6.84 -0.18
N GLY A 116 -7.69 6.43 -1.26
CA GLY A 116 -7.07 6.04 -2.52
C GLY A 116 -6.65 7.22 -3.43
N GLU A 117 -6.99 8.46 -3.06
CA GLU A 117 -6.75 9.65 -3.87
C GLU A 117 -5.56 10.48 -3.40
N LYS A 118 -4.89 10.04 -2.31
CA LYS A 118 -3.83 10.80 -1.63
C LYS A 118 -2.46 10.67 -2.28
N ASP A 119 -2.25 9.72 -3.16
CA ASP A 119 -1.01 9.56 -3.92
C ASP A 119 -0.83 10.68 -4.94
N ILE A 120 0.39 11.20 -5.05
CA ILE A 120 0.81 12.14 -6.10
C ILE A 120 1.52 11.36 -7.19
N ARG A 121 0.85 11.20 -8.33
CA ARG A 121 1.38 10.44 -9.48
C ARG A 121 2.70 11.04 -9.99
N ASP A 122 3.56 10.18 -10.54
CA ASP A 122 4.84 10.63 -11.11
C ASP A 122 4.61 11.38 -12.44
N PRO A 123 5.00 12.66 -12.54
CA PRO A 123 4.86 13.42 -13.77
C PRO A 123 5.96 13.13 -14.79
N ILE A 124 6.97 12.30 -14.45
CA ILE A 124 8.15 12.08 -15.30
C ILE A 124 7.75 11.54 -16.68
N GLY A 125 8.30 12.11 -17.75
CA GLY A 125 7.93 11.76 -19.12
C GLY A 125 6.58 12.31 -19.59
N GLY A 126 5.82 12.95 -18.70
CA GLY A 126 4.52 13.56 -19.03
C GLY A 126 4.65 14.96 -19.65
N SER A 127 3.50 15.48 -20.12
CA SER A 127 3.40 16.84 -20.64
C SER A 127 3.52 17.89 -19.55
N TYR A 128 3.76 19.14 -19.93
CA TYR A 128 3.81 20.27 -18.99
C TYR A 128 2.56 20.38 -18.12
N ALA A 129 1.37 20.14 -18.69
CA ALA A 129 0.12 20.18 -17.96
C ALA A 129 0.06 19.15 -16.79
N ILE A 130 0.70 17.98 -16.95
CA ILE A 130 0.79 16.96 -15.90
C ILE A 130 1.69 17.46 -14.75
N TYR A 131 2.75 18.21 -15.04
CA TYR A 131 3.59 18.82 -14.02
C TYR A 131 2.88 19.94 -13.28
N VAL A 132 2.05 20.73 -13.96
CA VAL A 132 1.21 21.77 -13.35
C VAL A 132 0.19 21.14 -12.39
N ASP A 133 -0.51 20.08 -12.81
CA ASP A 133 -1.43 19.34 -11.94
C ASP A 133 -0.70 18.73 -10.73
N CYS A 134 0.45 18.11 -10.95
CA CYS A 134 1.29 17.56 -9.87
C CYS A 134 1.71 18.66 -8.87
N ARG A 135 2.15 19.83 -9.34
CA ARG A 135 2.48 21.00 -8.52
C ARG A 135 1.30 21.43 -7.65
N ASP A 136 0.11 21.52 -8.26
CA ASP A 136 -1.09 21.97 -7.56
C ASP A 136 -1.55 20.95 -6.50
N GLN A 137 -1.39 19.66 -6.76
CA GLN A 137 -1.60 18.61 -5.76
C GLN A 137 -0.61 18.73 -4.59
N ILE A 138 0.69 18.94 -4.88
CA ILE A 138 1.72 19.15 -3.86
C ILE A 138 1.41 20.39 -3.02
N LYS A 139 1.04 21.50 -3.65
CA LYS A 139 0.69 22.76 -2.96
C LYS A 139 -0.47 22.58 -1.98
N ARG A 140 -1.54 21.87 -2.40
CA ARG A 140 -2.67 21.55 -1.50
C ARG A 140 -2.21 20.66 -0.33
N GLY A 141 -1.42 19.63 -0.59
CA GLY A 141 -0.88 18.76 0.46
C GLY A 141 -0.03 19.53 1.48
N ILE A 142 0.84 20.45 1.02
CA ILE A 142 1.65 21.29 1.90
C ILE A 142 0.78 22.24 2.73
N THR A 143 -0.27 22.80 2.15
CA THR A 143 -1.20 23.68 2.90
C THR A 143 -1.88 22.93 4.03
N SER A 144 -2.35 21.70 3.79
CA SER A 144 -2.96 20.83 4.81
C SER A 144 -1.95 20.40 5.87
N LEU A 145 -0.73 20.07 5.44
CA LEU A 145 0.39 19.74 6.33
C LEU A 145 0.74 20.88 7.30
N LEU A 146 0.82 22.10 6.81
CA LEU A 146 1.14 23.27 7.66
C LEU A 146 0.08 23.47 8.75
N ARG A 147 -1.20 23.34 8.43
CA ARG A 147 -2.27 23.38 9.42
C ARG A 147 -2.12 22.29 10.48
N PHE A 148 -1.74 21.09 10.09
CA PHE A 148 -1.47 19.98 11.01
C PHE A 148 -0.31 20.28 11.96
N ILE A 149 0.82 20.72 11.42
CA ILE A 149 2.01 21.06 12.23
C ILE A 149 1.72 22.22 13.20
N GLU A 150 0.97 23.24 12.76
CA GLU A 150 0.60 24.43 13.55
C GLU A 150 -0.40 24.10 14.66
N SER A 151 -1.26 23.12 14.46
CA SER A 151 -2.22 22.70 15.49
C SER A 151 -1.56 22.03 16.69
N GLY A 152 -0.26 21.72 16.63
CA GLY A 152 0.45 20.97 17.66
C GLY A 152 -0.04 19.53 17.82
N ALA A 153 -0.90 19.06 16.90
CA ALA A 153 -1.43 17.73 16.93
C ALA A 153 -0.30 16.74 16.58
N THR A 154 -0.08 15.78 17.44
CA THR A 154 0.84 14.67 17.20
C THR A 154 0.16 13.54 16.40
N GLU A 155 -1.16 13.67 16.17
CA GLU A 155 -1.97 12.73 15.39
C GLU A 155 -2.92 13.50 14.46
N PRO A 156 -3.22 13.01 13.23
CA PRO A 156 -4.27 13.59 12.40
C PRO A 156 -5.61 13.52 13.16
N ARG A 157 -6.30 14.67 13.25
CA ARG A 157 -7.63 14.73 13.85
C ARG A 157 -8.58 13.89 13.02
N THR A 158 -8.97 12.73 13.53
CA THR A 158 -10.22 12.07 13.16
C THR A 158 -11.31 12.77 13.96
N SER A 159 -12.13 13.59 13.28
CA SER A 159 -13.30 14.23 13.89
C SER A 159 -14.28 13.18 14.40
N ASP A 160 -14.69 13.37 15.64
CA ASP A 160 -15.94 12.93 16.26
C ASP A 160 -16.35 11.46 16.14
N PHE A 161 -15.84 10.65 17.03
CA PHE A 161 -16.63 9.55 17.61
C PHE A 161 -16.09 9.23 19.02
N GLU A 162 -16.72 9.80 20.04
CA GLU A 162 -16.64 9.28 21.41
C GLU A 162 -17.40 7.96 21.47
N GLY A 163 -16.75 6.90 21.87
CA GLY A 163 -17.39 5.64 22.20
C GLY A 163 -16.46 4.43 22.11
N HIS A 164 -15.89 4.04 23.26
CA HIS A 164 -15.23 2.78 23.56
C HIS A 164 -13.89 2.46 22.91
N GLN A 165 -12.86 2.80 23.68
CA GLN A 165 -11.46 2.44 23.47
C GLN A 165 -11.22 0.92 23.55
N LYS A 166 -10.68 0.34 22.48
CA LYS A 166 -9.61 -0.67 22.57
C LYS A 166 -8.45 -0.14 21.72
N LYS A 167 -7.28 -0.03 22.35
CA LYS A 167 -6.03 0.40 21.71
C LYS A 167 -5.61 -0.63 20.65
N GLY A 168 -6.03 -0.46 19.40
CA GLY A 168 -5.42 -1.11 18.25
C GLY A 168 -4.10 -0.43 17.92
N THR A 169 -3.10 -1.18 17.48
CA THR A 169 -1.81 -0.62 17.03
C THR A 169 -2.01 0.27 15.80
N PHE A 170 -1.14 1.26 15.61
CA PHE A 170 -1.17 2.20 14.48
C PHE A 170 -1.28 1.52 13.10
N MET A 171 -0.74 0.32 12.94
CA MET A 171 -0.80 -0.48 11.72
C MET A 171 -2.20 -1.07 11.45
N GLU A 172 -2.93 -1.51 12.48
CA GLU A 172 -4.31 -2.02 12.31
C GLU A 172 -5.26 -0.92 11.83
N LYS A 173 -5.07 0.33 12.30
CA LYS A 173 -5.85 1.48 11.84
C LYS A 173 -5.54 1.89 10.39
N ARG A 174 -4.35 1.58 9.88
CA ARG A 174 -3.88 1.99 8.54
C ARG A 174 -4.23 0.98 7.45
N ILE A 175 -4.23 -0.31 7.78
CA ILE A 175 -4.52 -1.39 6.82
C ILE A 175 -6.02 -1.66 6.75
N MET A 176 -6.75 -1.48 7.86
CA MET A 176 -8.19 -1.72 7.97
C MET A 176 -8.84 -0.62 8.83
N PRO A 177 -9.06 0.61 8.33
CA PRO A 177 -9.83 1.60 9.04
C PRO A 177 -11.22 1.04 9.36
N ALA A 178 -11.72 1.27 10.56
CA ALA A 178 -12.99 0.72 11.04
C ALA A 178 -14.20 1.08 10.15
N ASP A 179 -14.08 2.12 9.33
CA ASP A 179 -15.15 2.66 8.49
C ASP A 179 -15.20 2.06 7.08
N TYR A 180 -14.25 1.19 6.71
CA TYR A 180 -14.22 0.48 5.42
C TYR A 180 -14.93 -0.87 5.46
N ARG A 181 -16.01 -0.99 6.21
CA ARG A 181 -16.85 -2.18 6.15
C ARG A 181 -17.58 -2.19 4.80
N LEU A 182 -17.69 -3.37 4.20
CA LEU A 182 -18.37 -3.57 2.93
C LEU A 182 -19.74 -2.87 2.87
N GLN A 183 -20.48 -2.88 3.97
CA GLN A 183 -21.78 -2.19 4.09
C GLN A 183 -21.70 -0.67 3.81
N ALA A 184 -20.58 -0.02 4.14
CA ALA A 184 -20.40 1.41 3.93
C ALA A 184 -19.85 1.73 2.54
N VAL A 185 -19.05 0.82 1.97
CA VAL A 185 -18.36 1.02 0.67
C VAL A 185 -19.22 0.54 -0.49
N ASP A 186 -19.87 -0.63 -0.32
CA ASP A 186 -20.72 -1.24 -1.34
C ASP A 186 -21.95 -1.89 -0.68
N PRO A 187 -22.99 -1.10 -0.42
CA PRO A 187 -24.19 -1.59 0.25
C PRO A 187 -24.96 -2.63 -0.57
N GLU A 188 -24.86 -2.61 -1.91
CA GLU A 188 -25.54 -3.58 -2.78
C GLU A 188 -24.93 -4.95 -2.65
N VAL A 189 -23.59 -5.07 -2.70
CA VAL A 189 -22.89 -6.33 -2.47
C VAL A 189 -23.08 -6.82 -1.03
N ALA A 190 -23.03 -5.92 -0.05
CA ALA A 190 -23.30 -6.28 1.34
C ALA A 190 -24.71 -6.85 1.56
N ALA A 191 -25.73 -6.28 0.87
CA ALA A 191 -27.09 -6.77 0.91
C ALA A 191 -27.22 -8.15 0.26
N ALA A 192 -26.57 -8.37 -0.88
CA ALA A 192 -26.54 -9.67 -1.56
C ALA A 192 -25.92 -10.77 -0.70
N ILE A 193 -24.78 -10.49 -0.05
CA ILE A 193 -24.13 -11.42 0.89
C ILE A 193 -25.07 -11.74 2.07
N LYS A 194 -25.75 -10.74 2.62
CA LYS A 194 -26.72 -10.96 3.70
C LYS A 194 -27.90 -11.85 3.28
N GLN A 195 -28.36 -11.70 2.04
CA GLN A 195 -29.39 -12.57 1.48
C GLN A 195 -28.89 -13.99 1.29
N GLU A 196 -27.64 -14.16 0.83
CA GLU A 196 -27.02 -15.49 0.68
C GLU A 196 -26.83 -16.17 2.04
N VAL A 197 -26.40 -15.45 3.08
CA VAL A 197 -26.36 -16.00 4.45
C VAL A 197 -27.73 -16.53 4.88
N ARG A 198 -28.81 -15.74 4.60
CA ARG A 198 -30.18 -16.17 4.91
C ARG A 198 -30.56 -17.42 4.10
N ARG A 199 -30.27 -17.43 2.78
CA ARG A 199 -30.52 -18.59 1.95
C ARG A 199 -29.87 -19.86 2.51
N GLN A 200 -28.61 -19.79 2.91
CA GLN A 200 -27.90 -20.93 3.49
C GLN A 200 -28.46 -21.37 4.85
N GLN A 201 -29.04 -20.46 5.64
CA GLN A 201 -29.66 -20.78 6.93
C GLN A 201 -31.07 -21.38 6.80
N GLU A 202 -31.84 -20.95 5.79
CA GLU A 202 -33.25 -21.29 5.63
C GLU A 202 -33.48 -22.47 4.68
N ASN A 203 -32.49 -22.84 3.84
CA ASN A 203 -32.64 -23.92 2.88
C ASN A 203 -31.78 -25.14 3.25
N ILE A 204 -32.24 -26.32 2.91
CA ILE A 204 -31.47 -27.57 2.99
C ILE A 204 -30.64 -27.66 1.73
N GLU A 205 -29.33 -27.73 1.88
CA GLU A 205 -28.42 -27.96 0.74
C GLU A 205 -28.39 -29.44 0.39
N LEU A 206 -28.73 -29.79 -0.87
CA LEU A 206 -28.76 -31.16 -1.38
C LEU A 206 -27.65 -31.46 -2.40
N ILE A 207 -26.79 -30.47 -2.71
CA ILE A 207 -25.66 -30.65 -3.61
C ILE A 207 -24.53 -31.32 -2.83
N ALA A 208 -24.27 -32.59 -3.10
CA ALA A 208 -23.31 -33.40 -2.33
C ALA A 208 -21.86 -32.88 -2.35
N SER A 209 -21.50 -32.07 -3.34
CA SER A 209 -20.17 -31.48 -3.47
C SER A 209 -20.01 -30.13 -2.72
N GLU A 210 -21.09 -29.55 -2.22
CA GLU A 210 -21.01 -28.32 -1.44
C GLU A 210 -20.67 -28.62 0.02
N ASN A 211 -19.89 -27.72 0.63
CA ASN A 211 -19.50 -27.80 2.03
C ASN A 211 -19.47 -26.41 2.65
N PHE A 212 -20.08 -26.26 3.81
CA PHE A 212 -20.05 -25.01 4.55
C PHE A 212 -18.66 -24.78 5.18
N THR A 213 -18.02 -23.74 4.74
CA THR A 213 -16.70 -23.30 5.25
C THR A 213 -16.85 -22.73 6.66
N SER A 214 -15.96 -23.09 7.57
CA SER A 214 -15.96 -22.51 8.92
C SER A 214 -15.65 -21.02 8.91
N PRO A 215 -16.18 -20.23 9.88
CA PRO A 215 -15.85 -18.82 10.01
C PRO A 215 -14.34 -18.55 10.07
N ALA A 216 -13.55 -19.41 10.70
CA ALA A 216 -12.09 -19.28 10.77
C ALA A 216 -11.40 -19.36 9.40
N VAL A 217 -11.89 -20.23 8.49
CA VAL A 217 -11.37 -20.31 7.12
C VAL A 217 -11.73 -19.05 6.33
N MET A 218 -12.96 -18.54 6.47
CA MET A 218 -13.39 -17.31 5.82
C MET A 218 -12.60 -16.09 6.33
N GLU A 219 -12.32 -16.01 7.63
CA GLU A 219 -11.49 -14.97 8.24
C GLU A 219 -10.05 -15.01 7.68
N ALA A 220 -9.45 -16.18 7.57
CA ALA A 220 -8.11 -16.33 7.02
C ALA A 220 -8.05 -15.94 5.53
N GLN A 221 -9.04 -16.35 4.74
CA GLN A 221 -9.14 -16.04 3.31
C GLN A 221 -9.36 -14.54 3.05
N GLY A 222 -10.18 -13.88 3.86
CA GLY A 222 -10.46 -12.43 3.77
C GLY A 222 -9.44 -11.55 4.50
N SER A 223 -8.29 -12.10 4.89
CA SER A 223 -7.26 -11.37 5.63
C SER A 223 -6.34 -10.55 4.73
N VAL A 224 -5.45 -9.79 5.35
CA VAL A 224 -4.42 -8.99 4.67
C VAL A 224 -3.44 -9.81 3.81
N LEU A 225 -3.43 -11.13 3.95
CA LEU A 225 -2.67 -12.03 3.08
C LEU A 225 -3.08 -11.89 1.61
N THR A 226 -4.32 -11.50 1.34
CA THR A 226 -4.84 -11.20 0.00
C THR A 226 -4.03 -10.11 -0.72
N ASN A 227 -3.39 -9.21 0.01
CA ASN A 227 -2.59 -8.11 -0.54
C ASN A 227 -1.18 -8.53 -0.95
N LYS A 228 -0.75 -9.76 -0.59
CA LYS A 228 0.65 -10.17 -0.79
C LYS A 228 0.84 -10.99 -2.05
N TYR A 229 1.62 -10.45 -2.95
CA TYR A 229 2.10 -11.17 -4.12
C TYR A 229 3.25 -12.10 -3.73
N ALA A 230 3.07 -13.47 -3.85
CA ALA A 230 3.98 -14.47 -3.30
C ALA A 230 4.32 -15.58 -4.31
N GLU A 231 4.76 -15.18 -5.52
CA GLU A 231 5.23 -16.12 -6.52
C GLU A 231 6.43 -16.93 -6.04
N GLY A 232 6.48 -18.19 -6.45
CA GLY A 232 7.51 -19.15 -6.03
C GLY A 232 7.01 -20.04 -4.90
N TYR A 233 7.94 -20.63 -4.16
CA TYR A 233 7.70 -21.56 -3.05
C TYR A 233 8.28 -21.03 -1.73
N PRO A 234 7.88 -21.55 -0.58
CA PRO A 234 8.45 -21.17 0.69
C PRO A 234 9.98 -21.16 0.65
N ARG A 235 10.59 -20.05 1.10
CA ARG A 235 12.04 -19.78 1.07
C ARG A 235 12.68 -19.66 -0.32
N LYS A 236 11.89 -19.72 -1.40
CA LYS A 236 12.32 -19.54 -2.80
C LYS A 236 11.32 -18.66 -3.54
N ARG A 237 11.10 -17.45 -3.02
CA ARG A 237 10.18 -16.47 -3.59
C ARG A 237 10.90 -15.56 -4.59
N TRP A 238 10.14 -15.05 -5.53
CA TRP A 238 10.60 -14.04 -6.49
C TRP A 238 10.63 -12.63 -5.88
N TYR A 239 9.87 -12.41 -4.79
CA TYR A 239 9.71 -11.11 -4.13
C TYR A 239 9.99 -11.21 -2.63
N GLY A 240 10.43 -10.11 -2.04
CA GLY A 240 10.60 -9.97 -0.60
C GLY A 240 9.27 -9.82 0.16
N GLY A 241 9.32 -9.87 1.50
CA GLY A 241 8.16 -9.68 2.37
C GLY A 241 7.22 -10.89 2.43
N CYS A 242 7.72 -12.09 2.13
CA CYS A 242 6.94 -13.33 2.11
C CYS A 242 7.09 -14.17 3.38
N GLU A 243 7.74 -13.67 4.42
CA GLU A 243 8.10 -14.42 5.63
C GLU A 243 6.86 -15.03 6.32
N ASN A 244 5.78 -14.26 6.42
CA ASN A 244 4.54 -14.72 7.03
C ASN A 244 3.73 -15.65 6.10
N VAL A 245 3.74 -15.37 4.80
CA VAL A 245 3.10 -16.25 3.79
C VAL A 245 3.82 -17.60 3.75
N ASP A 246 5.15 -17.62 3.86
CA ASP A 246 5.93 -18.85 3.92
C ASP A 246 5.54 -19.74 5.10
N VAL A 247 5.33 -19.12 6.27
CA VAL A 247 4.86 -19.87 7.47
C VAL A 247 3.50 -20.51 7.21
N ILE A 248 2.55 -19.76 6.62
CA ILE A 248 1.19 -20.23 6.40
C ILE A 248 1.16 -21.33 5.34
N GLU A 249 1.90 -21.15 4.22
CA GLU A 249 1.98 -22.17 3.17
C GLU A 249 2.68 -23.43 3.70
N GLN A 250 3.75 -23.29 4.48
CA GLN A 250 4.43 -24.44 5.09
C GLN A 250 3.52 -25.21 6.04
N LEU A 251 2.73 -24.51 6.88
CA LEU A 251 1.73 -25.15 7.74
C LEU A 251 0.67 -25.89 6.93
N ALA A 252 0.21 -25.32 5.83
CA ALA A 252 -0.76 -25.97 4.95
C ALA A 252 -0.18 -27.26 4.32
N ILE A 253 1.06 -27.23 3.83
CA ILE A 253 1.77 -28.40 3.31
C ILE A 253 1.89 -29.50 4.37
N GLU A 254 2.35 -29.18 5.56
CA GLU A 254 2.54 -30.12 6.65
C GLU A 254 1.21 -30.76 7.10
N ARG A 255 0.16 -29.96 7.21
CA ARG A 255 -1.17 -30.44 7.58
C ARG A 255 -1.79 -31.30 6.50
N ALA A 256 -1.65 -30.96 5.22
CA ALA A 256 -2.09 -31.81 4.10
C ALA A 256 -1.35 -33.15 4.09
N ARG A 257 -0.02 -33.14 4.25
CA ARG A 257 0.78 -34.37 4.34
C ARG A 257 0.33 -35.26 5.49
N LYS A 258 0.09 -34.70 6.66
CA LYS A 258 -0.40 -35.44 7.84
C LYS A 258 -1.79 -36.00 7.62
N LEU A 259 -2.70 -35.21 7.04
CA LEU A 259 -4.09 -35.60 6.81
C LEU A 259 -4.20 -36.78 5.84
N PHE A 260 -3.43 -36.73 4.76
CA PHE A 260 -3.50 -37.75 3.69
C PHE A 260 -2.42 -38.85 3.81
N GLY A 261 -1.54 -38.79 4.81
CA GLY A 261 -0.42 -39.72 4.94
C GLY A 261 0.57 -39.64 3.77
N ALA A 262 0.67 -38.48 3.10
CA ALA A 262 1.46 -38.30 1.89
C ALA A 262 2.88 -37.86 2.21
N GLU A 263 3.85 -38.29 1.41
CA GLU A 263 5.26 -37.85 1.52
C GLU A 263 5.41 -36.40 1.04
N HIS A 264 4.63 -35.98 0.04
CA HIS A 264 4.65 -34.66 -0.57
C HIS A 264 3.25 -34.08 -0.70
N ALA A 265 3.15 -32.75 -0.62
CA ALA A 265 1.92 -32.00 -0.91
C ALA A 265 2.25 -30.67 -1.57
N ASN A 266 1.46 -30.27 -2.53
CA ASN A 266 1.45 -28.92 -3.11
C ASN A 266 0.08 -28.31 -2.84
N VAL A 267 0.07 -27.15 -2.16
CA VAL A 267 -1.14 -26.44 -1.72
C VAL A 267 -1.42 -25.17 -2.53
N GLN A 268 -0.66 -24.94 -3.61
CA GLN A 268 -0.80 -23.73 -4.44
C GLN A 268 -1.92 -23.79 -5.50
N PRO A 269 -2.42 -24.96 -5.99
CA PRO A 269 -3.52 -24.94 -6.94
C PRO A 269 -4.72 -24.14 -6.39
N HIS A 270 -5.23 -23.21 -7.18
CA HIS A 270 -6.35 -22.35 -6.78
C HIS A 270 -7.72 -23.03 -6.86
N SER A 271 -7.78 -24.21 -7.51
CA SER A 271 -9.02 -24.98 -7.69
C SER A 271 -8.74 -26.46 -7.89
N GLY A 272 -9.76 -27.31 -7.70
CA GLY A 272 -9.68 -28.73 -8.06
C GLY A 272 -9.38 -28.95 -9.54
N SER A 273 -9.90 -28.12 -10.43
CA SER A 273 -9.61 -28.19 -11.86
C SER A 273 -8.11 -27.97 -12.15
N GLN A 274 -7.47 -26.99 -11.51
CA GLN A 274 -6.05 -26.75 -11.66
C GLN A 274 -5.22 -27.90 -11.09
N ALA A 275 -5.62 -28.47 -9.95
CA ALA A 275 -4.95 -29.63 -9.35
C ALA A 275 -5.04 -30.85 -10.29
N ASN A 276 -6.22 -31.14 -10.86
CA ASN A 276 -6.39 -32.21 -11.83
C ASN A 276 -5.56 -31.97 -13.10
N MET A 277 -5.53 -30.73 -13.62
CA MET A 277 -4.67 -30.37 -14.76
C MET A 277 -3.21 -30.64 -14.48
N ALA A 278 -2.72 -30.30 -13.31
CA ALA A 278 -1.32 -30.55 -12.92
C ALA A 278 -1.00 -32.05 -12.95
N VAL A 279 -1.92 -32.90 -12.47
CA VAL A 279 -1.79 -34.34 -12.54
C VAL A 279 -1.80 -34.84 -14.00
N TYR A 280 -2.71 -34.35 -14.83
CA TYR A 280 -2.77 -34.72 -16.24
C TYR A 280 -1.47 -34.38 -16.96
N PHE A 281 -0.93 -33.17 -16.78
CA PHE A 281 0.33 -32.77 -17.40
C PHE A 281 1.53 -33.58 -16.90
N ALA A 282 1.49 -34.04 -15.63
CA ALA A 282 2.57 -34.87 -15.09
C ALA A 282 2.61 -36.29 -15.64
N PHE A 283 1.45 -36.89 -15.93
CA PHE A 283 1.35 -38.32 -16.25
C PHE A 283 0.89 -38.62 -17.66
N LEU A 284 0.24 -37.70 -18.38
CA LEU A 284 -0.36 -37.93 -19.68
C LEU A 284 0.32 -37.12 -20.78
N LYS A 285 0.29 -37.69 -22.00
CA LYS A 285 0.70 -37.00 -23.23
C LYS A 285 -0.52 -36.83 -24.15
N PRO A 286 -0.49 -35.89 -25.09
CA PRO A 286 -1.53 -35.78 -26.11
C PRO A 286 -1.75 -37.11 -26.84
N GLY A 287 -3.00 -37.59 -26.83
CA GLY A 287 -3.39 -38.87 -27.39
C GLY A 287 -3.55 -40.05 -26.39
N ASP A 288 -3.09 -39.87 -25.15
CA ASP A 288 -3.34 -40.84 -24.09
C ASP A 288 -4.84 -40.92 -23.73
N LYS A 289 -5.28 -42.10 -23.30
CA LYS A 289 -6.70 -42.34 -22.96
C LYS A 289 -6.93 -42.05 -21.47
N LEU A 290 -7.98 -41.30 -21.19
CA LEU A 290 -8.46 -41.02 -19.85
C LEU A 290 -9.87 -41.63 -19.68
N LEU A 291 -10.07 -42.43 -18.64
CA LEU A 291 -11.39 -42.90 -18.24
C LEU A 291 -11.97 -41.98 -17.20
N THR A 292 -13.11 -41.37 -17.48
CA THR A 292 -13.80 -40.45 -16.55
C THR A 292 -15.29 -40.84 -16.47
N MET A 293 -15.98 -40.31 -15.45
CA MET A 293 -17.43 -40.34 -15.39
C MET A 293 -18.01 -39.29 -16.34
N ASP A 294 -19.15 -39.63 -16.96
CA ASP A 294 -19.94 -38.67 -17.73
C ASP A 294 -20.60 -37.66 -16.79
N LEU A 295 -20.68 -36.40 -17.23
CA LEU A 295 -21.34 -35.33 -16.50
C LEU A 295 -22.83 -35.17 -16.88
N THR A 296 -23.37 -36.00 -17.74
CA THR A 296 -24.80 -35.99 -18.15
C THR A 296 -25.69 -36.81 -17.23
#